data_11b10f018cd8d4c9f0b73736a8ee2f97
#
_entry.id   11b10f018cd8d4c9f0b73736a8ee2f97
#
_cell.length_a   1.000
_cell.length_b   1.000
_cell.length_c   1.000
_cell.angle_alpha   90.00
_cell.angle_beta   90.00
_cell.angle_gamma   90.00
#
_symmetry.space_group_name_H-M   'P 1'
#
loop_
_entity.id
_entity.type
_entity.pdbx_description
1 polymer ?
#
loop_
_entity_poly.entity_id
_entity_poly.type
_entity_poly.pdbx_seq_one_letter_code
_entity_poly.pdbx_strand_id
1 'polypeptide(L)'
;MHGEAEMDLFTYPDWVFPTLPKYWHPRVGKWYETGGKEGEPPTGPLKKLLDLYDEIKKESDLQKRHQYVRDAVQIHIDEGPFHLGTAGRSPQLVISKNRFRNVPSTGILGPWAISGPATSYPEQYFIKEKRP
;
A
#
# COMPACT_ATOMS: atom_id res chain seq x y z
N MET A 1 -6.66 3.19 -7.08
CA MET A 1 -6.65 3.99 -5.85
C MET A 1 -7.37 3.13 -4.83
N HIS A 2 -6.72 2.69 -3.77
CA HIS A 2 -7.41 2.11 -2.64
C HIS A 2 -8.13 3.29 -1.98
N GLY A 3 -9.32 3.61 -2.50
CA GLY A 3 -10.02 4.86 -2.25
C GLY A 3 -10.69 4.95 -0.90
N GLU A 4 -10.35 4.05 -0.01
CA GLU A 4 -10.95 3.98 1.31
C GLU A 4 -9.86 3.62 2.33
N ALA A 5 -8.79 4.44 2.33
CA ALA A 5 -7.69 4.29 3.26
C ALA A 5 -8.16 4.22 4.72
N GLU A 6 -9.24 4.89 5.04
CA GLU A 6 -9.86 4.83 6.36
C GLU A 6 -10.44 3.45 6.68
N MET A 7 -10.97 2.74 5.70
CA MET A 7 -11.51 1.40 5.90
C MET A 7 -10.45 0.31 5.76
N ASP A 8 -9.43 0.57 4.95
CA ASP A 8 -8.38 -0.40 4.65
C ASP A 8 -7.15 -0.32 5.55
N LEU A 9 -7.05 0.66 6.43
CA LEU A 9 -5.89 0.81 7.33
C LEU A 9 -5.71 -0.37 8.29
N PHE A 10 -6.75 -1.15 8.52
CA PHE A 10 -6.62 -2.41 9.25
C PHE A 10 -6.01 -3.51 8.37
N THR A 11 -6.36 -3.52 7.08
CA THR A 11 -5.86 -4.50 6.11
C THR A 11 -4.47 -4.12 5.61
N TYR A 12 -4.19 -2.82 5.47
CA TYR A 12 -2.92 -2.28 4.98
C TYR A 12 -2.34 -1.22 5.94
N PRO A 13 -1.96 -1.63 7.14
CA PRO A 13 -1.49 -0.69 8.18
C PRO A 13 -0.18 -0.01 7.82
N ASP A 14 0.64 -0.60 6.97
CA ASP A 14 2.02 -0.19 6.70
C ASP A 14 2.16 1.22 6.11
N TRP A 15 1.07 1.78 5.59
CA TRP A 15 1.06 3.14 5.06
C TRP A 15 1.04 4.21 6.15
N VAL A 16 0.50 3.88 7.32
CA VAL A 16 0.33 4.80 8.43
C VAL A 16 1.11 4.37 9.66
N PHE A 17 1.26 3.06 9.85
CA PHE A 17 1.93 2.48 11.00
C PHE A 17 3.22 1.75 10.58
N PRO A 18 4.35 1.93 11.30
CA PRO A 18 5.59 1.22 10.99
C PRO A 18 5.56 -0.23 11.53
N THR A 19 4.65 -1.04 10.98
CA THR A 19 4.38 -2.41 11.44
C THR A 19 5.27 -3.47 10.80
N LEU A 20 5.89 -3.15 9.65
CA LEU A 20 6.76 -4.06 8.91
C LEU A 20 8.07 -3.36 8.53
N PRO A 21 9.16 -4.12 8.28
CA PRO A 21 10.44 -3.56 7.84
C PRO A 21 10.41 -3.15 6.37
N LYS A 22 9.36 -2.47 5.96
CA LYS A 22 9.09 -2.01 4.61
C LYS A 22 8.75 -0.52 4.63
N TYR A 23 8.78 0.12 3.49
CA TYR A 23 8.40 1.50 3.24
C TYR A 23 9.19 2.53 4.06
N TRP A 24 8.91 2.65 5.35
CA TRP A 24 9.50 3.66 6.23
C TRP A 24 9.79 3.07 7.62
N HIS A 25 10.78 3.62 8.33
CA HIS A 25 11.26 3.15 9.64
C HIS A 25 11.47 1.61 9.73
N PRO A 26 12.25 1.00 8.84
CA PRO A 26 12.35 -0.46 8.74
C PRO A 26 12.86 -1.14 10.01
N ARG A 27 13.68 -0.47 10.83
CA ARG A 27 14.19 -1.02 12.07
C ARG A 27 13.11 -1.10 13.15
N VAL A 28 12.23 -0.09 13.24
CA VAL A 28 11.06 -0.08 14.13
C VAL A 28 10.05 -1.13 13.67
N GLY A 29 9.79 -1.21 12.36
CA GLY A 29 8.92 -2.24 11.80
C GLY A 29 9.44 -3.65 12.08
N LYS A 30 10.75 -3.86 12.02
CA LYS A 30 11.37 -5.15 12.37
C LYS A 30 11.18 -5.49 13.85
N TRP A 31 11.32 -4.49 14.73
CA TRP A 31 11.09 -4.67 16.17
C TRP A 31 9.64 -5.09 16.44
N TYR A 32 8.68 -4.43 15.80
CA TYR A 32 7.28 -4.73 15.97
C TYR A 32 6.91 -6.13 15.42
N GLU A 33 7.35 -6.46 14.21
CA GLU A 33 7.14 -7.75 13.56
C GLU A 33 7.67 -8.92 14.39
N THR A 34 8.83 -8.74 15.03
CA THR A 34 9.50 -9.80 15.80
C THR A 34 9.13 -9.84 17.28
N GLY A 35 8.20 -8.99 17.72
CA GLY A 35 7.83 -8.88 19.13
C GLY A 35 9.01 -8.43 20.02
N GLY A 36 9.81 -7.51 19.51
CA GLY A 36 10.93 -6.91 20.25
C GLY A 36 12.25 -7.66 20.23
N LYS A 37 12.35 -8.75 19.43
CA LYS A 37 13.57 -9.57 19.37
C LYS A 37 14.67 -8.97 18.48
N GLU A 38 14.28 -8.26 17.45
CA GLU A 38 15.18 -7.65 16.49
C GLU A 38 14.72 -6.23 16.14
N GLY A 39 15.64 -5.40 15.62
CA GLY A 39 15.32 -4.04 15.22
C GLY A 39 15.57 -3.02 16.33
N GLU A 40 14.80 -1.95 16.34
CA GLU A 40 14.88 -0.85 17.31
C GLU A 40 13.54 -0.63 17.99
N PRO A 41 13.50 -0.48 19.32
CA PRO A 41 12.27 -0.18 20.02
C PRO A 41 11.72 1.19 19.57
N PRO A 42 10.39 1.32 19.37
CA PRO A 42 9.79 2.59 19.01
C PRO A 42 9.90 3.59 20.16
N THR A 43 10.13 4.84 19.82
CA THR A 43 10.15 5.96 20.77
C THR A 43 9.29 7.11 20.28
N GLY A 44 8.90 8.02 21.17
CA GLY A 44 8.16 9.23 20.80
C GLY A 44 6.90 8.95 19.94
N PRO A 45 6.74 9.66 18.84
CA PRO A 45 5.58 9.54 17.96
C PRO A 45 5.41 8.14 17.36
N LEU A 46 6.49 7.46 17.03
CA LEU A 46 6.43 6.10 16.46
C LEU A 46 5.86 5.09 17.47
N LYS A 47 6.16 5.28 18.75
CA LYS A 47 5.55 4.48 19.81
C LYS A 47 4.06 4.75 19.90
N LYS A 48 3.62 6.02 19.89
CA LYS A 48 2.20 6.40 19.91
C LYS A 48 1.44 5.76 18.74
N LEU A 49 2.02 5.76 17.53
CA LEU A 49 1.42 5.13 16.36
C LEU A 49 1.23 3.63 16.55
N LEU A 50 2.23 2.93 17.06
CA LEU A 50 2.13 1.47 17.27
C LEU A 50 1.17 1.13 18.43
N ASP A 51 1.14 1.93 19.49
CA ASP A 51 0.16 1.77 20.58
C ASP A 51 -1.28 1.93 20.03
N LEU A 52 -1.55 2.95 19.20
CA LEU A 52 -2.84 3.12 18.53
C LEU A 52 -3.20 1.93 17.63
N TYR A 53 -2.24 1.42 16.87
CA TYR A 53 -2.48 0.25 16.03
C TYR A 53 -2.85 -0.98 16.86
N ASP A 54 -2.23 -1.17 18.01
CA ASP A 54 -2.57 -2.26 18.92
C ASP A 54 -3.97 -2.09 19.54
N GLU A 55 -4.42 -0.88 19.77
CA GLU A 55 -5.80 -0.62 20.19
C GLU A 55 -6.81 -0.85 19.04
N ILE A 56 -6.48 -0.43 17.83
CA ILE A 56 -7.31 -0.69 16.65
C ILE A 56 -7.57 -2.19 16.46
N LYS A 57 -6.56 -3.04 16.69
CA LYS A 57 -6.70 -4.51 16.57
C LYS A 57 -7.65 -5.12 17.58
N LYS A 58 -7.81 -4.49 18.75
CA LYS A 58 -8.67 -4.98 19.83
C LYS A 58 -10.09 -4.43 19.76
N GLU A 59 -10.28 -3.32 19.04
CA GLU A 59 -11.56 -2.61 19.01
C GLU A 59 -12.51 -3.23 17.97
N SER A 60 -13.71 -3.58 18.40
CA SER A 60 -14.76 -4.13 17.54
C SER A 60 -15.68 -3.04 16.96
N ASP A 61 -15.77 -1.88 17.63
CA ASP A 61 -16.60 -0.76 17.19
C ASP A 61 -15.94 -0.05 16.02
N LEU A 62 -16.61 -0.03 14.88
CA LEU A 62 -16.08 0.59 13.65
C LEU A 62 -15.86 2.10 13.80
N GLN A 63 -16.74 2.80 14.52
CA GLN A 63 -16.61 4.25 14.68
C GLN A 63 -15.39 4.61 15.55
N LYS A 64 -15.13 3.83 16.59
CA LYS A 64 -13.95 3.99 17.42
C LYS A 64 -12.67 3.67 16.65
N ARG A 65 -12.70 2.60 15.84
CA ARG A 65 -11.56 2.28 14.95
C ARG A 65 -11.25 3.42 14.00
N HIS A 66 -12.26 4.02 13.39
CA HIS A 66 -12.09 5.21 12.54
C HIS A 66 -11.54 6.40 13.33
N GLN A 67 -11.91 6.55 14.61
CA GLN A 67 -11.34 7.60 15.43
C GLN A 67 -9.84 7.38 15.69
N TYR A 68 -9.42 6.18 16.06
CA TYR A 68 -8.01 5.86 16.23
C TYR A 68 -7.18 6.08 14.96
N VAL A 69 -7.77 5.80 13.79
CA VAL A 69 -7.12 6.12 12.51
C VAL A 69 -6.94 7.63 12.32
N ARG A 70 -7.96 8.43 12.63
CA ARG A 70 -7.84 9.90 12.59
C ARG A 70 -6.78 10.41 13.54
N ASP A 71 -6.71 9.85 14.75
CA ASP A 71 -5.70 10.21 15.74
C ASP A 71 -4.29 9.86 15.25
N ALA A 72 -4.12 8.72 14.58
CA ALA A 72 -2.85 8.35 13.96
C ALA A 72 -2.46 9.32 12.83
N VAL A 73 -3.39 9.68 11.95
CA VAL A 73 -3.15 10.68 10.89
C VAL A 73 -2.80 12.03 11.50
N GLN A 74 -3.44 12.42 12.62
CA GLN A 74 -3.12 13.66 13.31
C GLN A 74 -1.68 13.65 13.84
N ILE A 75 -1.18 12.53 14.36
CA ILE A 75 0.23 12.39 14.77
C ILE A 75 1.17 12.63 13.57
N HIS A 76 0.83 12.12 12.38
CA HIS A 76 1.61 12.39 11.17
C HIS A 76 1.61 13.87 10.78
N ILE A 77 0.53 14.58 11.02
CA ILE A 77 0.42 16.03 10.75
C ILE A 77 1.25 16.85 11.74
N ASP A 78 1.13 16.55 13.01
CA ASP A 78 1.69 17.37 14.08
C ASP A 78 3.18 17.12 14.33
N GLU A 79 3.60 15.86 14.23
CA GLU A 79 4.95 15.42 14.61
C GLU A 79 5.76 14.89 13.41
N GLY A 80 5.16 14.80 12.21
CA GLY A 80 5.80 14.38 10.97
C GLY A 80 6.40 15.53 10.16
N PRO A 81 6.65 15.32 8.87
CA PRO A 81 6.36 14.09 8.11
C PRO A 81 7.40 12.99 8.41
N PHE A 82 6.95 11.78 8.73
CA PHE A 82 7.83 10.63 8.94
C PHE A 82 8.29 10.00 7.62
N HIS A 83 7.50 10.17 6.56
CA HIS A 83 7.86 9.82 5.19
C HIS A 83 7.13 10.73 4.22
N LEU A 84 7.72 10.89 3.05
CA LEU A 84 7.12 11.66 1.96
C LEU A 84 6.72 10.69 0.86
N GLY A 85 5.43 10.61 0.60
CA GLY A 85 4.90 9.89 -0.54
C GLY A 85 4.91 10.77 -1.78
N THR A 86 5.28 10.22 -2.92
CA THR A 86 5.07 10.86 -4.20
C THR A 86 3.89 10.21 -4.89
N ALA A 87 2.81 10.96 -5.12
CA ALA A 87 1.71 10.53 -5.96
C ALA A 87 1.87 11.14 -7.34
N GLY A 88 2.07 10.32 -8.33
CA GLY A 88 2.16 10.76 -9.73
C GLY A 88 1.00 10.20 -10.54
N ARG A 89 0.49 10.99 -11.46
CA ARG A 89 -0.42 10.53 -12.53
C ARG A 89 0.38 10.10 -13.77
N SER A 90 1.53 9.49 -13.57
CA SER A 90 2.33 9.01 -14.69
C SER A 90 1.71 7.75 -15.24
N PRO A 91 1.32 7.73 -16.52
CA PRO A 91 0.87 6.51 -17.15
C PRO A 91 2.02 5.51 -17.18
N GLN A 92 1.72 4.25 -16.93
CA GLN A 92 2.69 3.19 -17.18
C GLN A 92 2.71 2.90 -18.68
N LEU A 93 3.90 3.01 -19.27
CA LEU A 93 4.09 2.72 -20.68
C LEU A 93 4.20 1.20 -20.89
N VAL A 94 3.33 0.66 -21.71
CA VAL A 94 3.40 -0.73 -22.15
C VAL A 94 3.80 -0.75 -23.63
N ILE A 95 4.90 -1.42 -23.94
CA ILE A 95 5.39 -1.57 -25.31
C ILE A 95 5.08 -2.99 -25.78
N SER A 96 4.28 -3.11 -26.81
CA SER A 96 4.00 -4.37 -27.48
C SER A 96 4.47 -4.37 -28.93
N LYS A 97 4.94 -5.54 -29.41
CA LYS A 97 5.28 -5.68 -30.83
C LYS A 97 4.03 -5.64 -31.71
N ASN A 98 4.15 -5.08 -32.91
CA ASN A 98 3.04 -4.99 -33.87
C ASN A 98 2.38 -6.35 -34.24
N ARG A 99 3.04 -7.46 -34.00
CA ARG A 99 2.47 -8.79 -34.18
C ARG A 99 1.62 -9.27 -33.01
N PHE A 100 1.81 -8.68 -31.83
CA PHE A 100 1.05 -9.02 -30.64
C PHE A 100 -0.28 -8.25 -30.68
N ARG A 101 -1.35 -8.99 -30.75
CA ARG A 101 -2.70 -8.47 -31.05
C ARG A 101 -3.63 -8.64 -29.88
N ASN A 102 -4.71 -7.89 -29.95
CA ASN A 102 -5.77 -7.82 -28.95
C ASN A 102 -5.32 -7.26 -27.60
N VAL A 103 -4.20 -6.52 -27.60
CA VAL A 103 -3.75 -5.75 -26.44
C VAL A 103 -4.50 -4.43 -26.44
N PRO A 104 -5.20 -4.07 -25.35
CA PRO A 104 -5.88 -2.78 -25.27
C PRO A 104 -4.90 -1.62 -25.43
N SER A 105 -5.33 -0.56 -26.12
CA SER A 105 -4.53 0.68 -26.24
C SER A 105 -4.42 1.44 -24.93
N THR A 106 -5.37 1.25 -24.03
CA THR A 106 -5.41 1.82 -22.69
C THR A 106 -6.00 0.81 -21.72
N GLY A 107 -5.57 0.84 -20.47
CA GLY A 107 -6.08 -0.04 -19.44
C GLY A 107 -5.86 0.53 -18.05
N ILE A 108 -6.50 -0.05 -17.07
CA ILE A 108 -6.27 0.27 -15.67
C ILE A 108 -5.15 -0.63 -15.17
N LEU A 109 -4.14 -0.02 -14.60
CA LEU A 109 -3.04 -0.72 -13.94
C LEU A 109 -3.00 -0.29 -12.47
N GLY A 110 -2.91 -1.26 -11.60
CA GLY A 110 -2.83 -1.03 -10.17
C GLY A 110 -2.10 -2.17 -9.47
N PRO A 111 -1.99 -2.12 -8.15
CA PRO A 111 -1.37 -3.18 -7.39
C PRO A 111 -2.22 -4.45 -7.35
N TRP A 112 -1.57 -5.58 -7.09
CA TRP A 112 -2.17 -6.91 -6.90
C TRP A 112 -3.04 -7.39 -8.07
N ALA A 113 -4.32 -7.62 -7.83
CA ALA A 113 -5.24 -8.18 -8.81
C ALA A 113 -5.43 -7.33 -10.07
N ILE A 114 -5.10 -6.05 -10.00
CA ILE A 114 -5.11 -5.14 -11.14
C ILE A 114 -3.71 -4.79 -11.65
N SER A 115 -2.65 -5.45 -11.14
CA SER A 115 -1.33 -5.34 -11.73
C SER A 115 -1.35 -5.96 -13.13
N GLY A 116 -0.86 -5.20 -14.10
CA GLY A 116 -0.94 -5.59 -15.51
C GLY A 116 -0.30 -6.95 -15.78
N PRO A 117 -0.85 -7.74 -16.67
CA PRO A 117 -1.92 -7.45 -17.63
C PRO A 117 -3.32 -7.91 -17.18
N ALA A 118 -3.56 -8.16 -15.89
CA ALA A 118 -4.73 -8.87 -15.37
C ALA A 118 -6.11 -8.28 -15.79
N THR A 119 -6.21 -6.96 -15.95
CA THR A 119 -7.48 -6.32 -16.36
C THR A 119 -7.67 -6.26 -17.89
N SER A 120 -6.74 -6.78 -18.66
CA SER A 120 -6.72 -6.65 -20.11
C SER A 120 -7.00 -7.98 -20.83
N TYR A 121 -7.46 -8.99 -20.10
CA TYR A 121 -7.80 -10.32 -20.62
C TYR A 121 -6.66 -10.95 -21.43
N PRO A 122 -5.50 -11.25 -20.81
CA PRO A 122 -4.32 -11.73 -21.52
C PRO A 122 -4.54 -13.07 -22.24
N GLU A 123 -5.52 -13.85 -21.85
CA GLU A 123 -5.97 -15.07 -22.52
C GLU A 123 -6.52 -14.82 -23.93
N GLN A 124 -6.85 -13.58 -24.27
CA GLN A 124 -7.32 -13.18 -25.60
C GLN A 124 -6.18 -12.67 -26.49
N TYR A 125 -4.95 -12.57 -25.97
CA TYR A 125 -3.82 -12.10 -26.77
C TYR A 125 -3.36 -13.18 -27.74
N PHE A 126 -2.93 -12.77 -28.93
CA PHE A 126 -2.38 -13.68 -29.91
C PHE A 126 -1.26 -13.04 -30.72
N ILE A 127 -0.42 -13.86 -31.29
CA ILE A 127 0.63 -13.46 -32.23
C ILE A 127 0.12 -13.63 -33.65
N LYS A 128 0.00 -12.52 -34.37
CA LYS A 128 -0.34 -12.55 -35.78
C LYS A 128 0.87 -13.10 -36.57
N GLU A 129 0.69 -14.19 -37.25
CA GLU A 129 1.71 -14.73 -38.14
C GLU A 129 1.96 -13.80 -39.34
N LYS A 130 3.22 -13.74 -39.78
CA LYS A 130 3.52 -13.12 -41.08
C LYS A 130 2.93 -13.99 -42.13
N ARG A 131 2.03 -13.48 -42.97
CA ARG A 131 1.74 -14.15 -44.24
C ARG A 131 3.01 -14.13 -45.08
N PRO A 132 3.36 -15.24 -45.74
CA PRO A 132 4.50 -15.29 -46.63
C PRO A 132 4.34 -14.29 -47.79
#